data_d061fd4b09fef4c92f68b58ee558693f
#
_entry.id   d061fd4b09fef4c92f68b58ee558693f
#
_cell.length_a   1.000
_cell.length_b   1.000
_cell.length_c   1.000
_cell.angle_alpha   90.00
_cell.angle_beta   90.00
_cell.angle_gamma   90.00
#
_symmetry.space_group_name_H-M   'P 1'
#
loop_
_entity.id
_entity.type
_entity.pdbx_description
1 polymer ?
#
loop_
_entity_poly.entity_id
_entity_poly.type
_entity_poly.pdbx_seq_one_letter_code
_entity_poly.pdbx_strand_id
1 'polypeptide(L)'
;MTDVALALVALVVMEPVTAVLHRAIFHGFGMGWHRSHHEPPRHALEANDLFPVVFALGTILVLSIGVWIGGDAVLIPVGIGVTAYGASYLVVHDVVIHRRLPWPRIHNRVGHRLRAAHNVHHLFGRAPYGFLAPVVPRDLAARADARGIDRTRRTIGTATDSVSA
;
A
#
# COMPACT_ATOMS: atom_id res chain seq x y z
N MET A 1 -10.32 -5.35 27.77
CA MET A 1 -9.94 -6.46 26.83
C MET A 1 -10.69 -6.37 25.50
N THR A 2 -11.95 -5.96 25.50
CA THR A 2 -12.75 -5.77 24.27
C THR A 2 -12.16 -4.73 23.32
N ASP A 3 -11.65 -3.61 23.83
CA ASP A 3 -11.13 -2.50 23.01
C ASP A 3 -9.88 -2.89 22.24
N VAL A 4 -8.94 -3.60 22.88
CA VAL A 4 -7.74 -4.12 22.21
C VAL A 4 -8.12 -5.14 21.13
N ALA A 5 -9.10 -6.01 21.40
CA ALA A 5 -9.57 -6.98 20.43
C ALA A 5 -10.21 -6.29 19.22
N LEU A 6 -11.03 -5.25 19.43
CA LEU A 6 -11.61 -4.45 18.35
C LEU A 6 -10.54 -3.72 17.52
N ALA A 7 -9.54 -3.13 18.16
CA ALA A 7 -8.43 -2.49 17.46
C ALA A 7 -7.65 -3.49 16.60
N LEU A 8 -7.36 -4.68 17.11
CA LEU A 8 -6.67 -5.74 16.37
C LEU A 8 -7.52 -6.26 15.20
N VAL A 9 -8.82 -6.45 15.41
CA VAL A 9 -9.73 -6.84 14.32
C VAL A 9 -9.76 -5.77 13.24
N ALA A 10 -9.90 -4.49 13.62
CA ALA A 10 -9.87 -3.38 12.67
C ALA A 10 -8.56 -3.34 11.89
N LEU A 11 -7.42 -3.47 12.55
CA LEU A 11 -6.10 -3.54 11.90
C LEU A 11 -6.03 -4.65 10.86
N VAL A 12 -6.49 -5.86 11.18
CA VAL A 12 -6.45 -7.01 10.26
C VAL A 12 -7.44 -6.83 9.10
N VAL A 13 -8.64 -6.34 9.37
CA VAL A 13 -9.69 -6.12 8.35
C VAL A 13 -9.30 -5.01 7.37
N MET A 14 -8.48 -4.06 7.78
CA MET A 14 -7.99 -3.00 6.88
C MET A 14 -7.17 -3.52 5.70
N GLU A 15 -6.51 -4.66 5.79
CA GLU A 15 -5.77 -5.23 4.65
C GLU A 15 -6.69 -5.56 3.46
N PRO A 16 -7.73 -6.40 3.58
CA PRO A 16 -8.65 -6.62 2.48
C PRO A 16 -9.47 -5.37 2.10
N VAL A 17 -9.82 -4.52 3.05
CA VAL A 17 -10.49 -3.24 2.76
C VAL A 17 -9.60 -2.37 1.87
N THR A 18 -8.34 -2.20 2.22
CA THR A 18 -7.39 -1.41 1.43
C THR A 18 -7.15 -2.03 0.06
N ALA A 19 -7.09 -3.36 -0.04
CA ALA A 19 -6.97 -4.04 -1.33
C ALA A 19 -8.18 -3.75 -2.25
N VAL A 20 -9.39 -3.73 -1.70
CA VAL A 20 -10.62 -3.38 -2.46
C VAL A 20 -10.59 -1.89 -2.85
N LEU A 21 -10.26 -1.00 -1.93
CA LEU A 21 -10.16 0.45 -2.20
C LEU A 21 -9.07 0.74 -3.25
N HIS A 22 -7.92 0.10 -3.16
CA HIS A 22 -6.84 0.22 -4.12
C HIS A 22 -7.30 -0.18 -5.53
N ARG A 23 -7.99 -1.33 -5.64
CA ARG A 23 -8.54 -1.79 -6.91
C ARG A 23 -9.63 -0.86 -7.44
N ALA A 24 -10.61 -0.50 -6.60
CA ALA A 24 -11.83 0.17 -7.06
C ALA A 24 -11.66 1.69 -7.17
N ILE A 25 -10.92 2.31 -6.26
CA ILE A 25 -10.73 3.76 -6.20
C ILE A 25 -9.42 4.14 -6.90
N PHE A 26 -8.27 3.63 -6.47
CA PHE A 26 -6.98 4.09 -6.98
C PHE A 26 -6.79 3.69 -8.45
N HIS A 27 -7.12 2.44 -8.81
CA HIS A 27 -7.14 1.99 -10.21
C HIS A 27 -8.43 2.30 -10.96
N GLY A 28 -9.43 2.90 -10.29
CA GLY A 28 -10.67 3.39 -10.87
C GLY A 28 -10.61 4.90 -11.10
N PHE A 29 -11.58 5.62 -10.54
CA PHE A 29 -11.70 7.08 -10.73
C PHE A 29 -10.55 7.90 -10.12
N GLY A 30 -9.83 7.36 -9.16
CA GLY A 30 -8.65 7.96 -8.53
C GLY A 30 -7.35 7.76 -9.31
N MET A 31 -7.37 7.10 -10.47
CA MET A 31 -6.19 6.84 -11.28
C MET A 31 -5.43 8.12 -11.66
N GLY A 32 -6.11 9.26 -11.73
CA GLY A 32 -5.46 10.54 -11.98
C GLY A 32 -4.36 10.88 -10.96
N TRP A 33 -4.57 10.56 -9.70
CA TRP A 33 -3.56 10.71 -8.64
C TRP A 33 -2.63 9.49 -8.57
N HIS A 34 -3.21 8.26 -8.68
CA HIS A 34 -2.47 7.02 -8.51
C HIS A 34 -1.44 6.77 -9.62
N ARG A 35 -1.66 7.32 -10.81
CA ARG A 35 -0.72 7.20 -11.93
C ARG A 35 0.67 7.72 -11.57
N SER A 36 0.77 8.81 -10.78
CA SER A 36 2.06 9.35 -10.35
C SER A 36 2.91 8.32 -9.60
N HIS A 37 2.26 7.38 -8.94
CA HIS A 37 2.89 6.30 -8.19
C HIS A 37 3.41 5.16 -9.10
N HIS A 38 2.79 4.96 -10.25
CA HIS A 38 3.20 3.97 -11.26
C HIS A 38 4.25 4.51 -12.24
N GLU A 39 4.50 5.83 -12.24
CA GLU A 39 5.51 6.48 -13.06
C GLU A 39 6.83 6.68 -12.29
N PRO A 40 7.96 6.93 -12.98
CA PRO A 40 9.19 7.33 -12.30
C PRO A 40 8.96 8.59 -11.46
N PRO A 41 9.45 8.63 -10.20
CA PRO A 41 9.23 9.76 -9.32
C PRO A 41 9.91 11.01 -9.90
N ARG A 42 9.14 12.09 -10.07
CA ARG A 42 9.63 13.40 -10.53
C ARG A 42 9.96 14.33 -9.36
N HIS A 43 9.30 14.12 -8.23
CA HIS A 43 9.41 14.93 -7.02
C HIS A 43 9.40 14.03 -5.78
N ALA A 44 9.79 14.60 -4.62
CA ALA A 44 9.74 13.91 -3.34
C ALA A 44 8.31 13.57 -2.91
N LEU A 45 7.34 14.44 -3.28
CA LEU A 45 5.91 14.22 -3.09
C LEU A 45 5.26 13.88 -4.43
N GLU A 46 4.34 12.95 -4.42
CA GLU A 46 3.56 12.49 -5.55
C GLU A 46 2.08 12.86 -5.35
N ALA A 47 1.31 12.97 -6.44
CA ALA A 47 -0.14 13.18 -6.32
C ALA A 47 -0.82 12.02 -5.59
N ASN A 48 -0.26 10.81 -5.67
CA ASN A 48 -0.70 9.65 -4.92
C ASN A 48 -0.68 9.87 -3.39
N ASP A 49 0.19 10.73 -2.89
CA ASP A 49 0.30 11.02 -1.43
C ASP A 49 -0.95 11.71 -0.87
N LEU A 50 -1.84 12.21 -1.74
CA LEU A 50 -3.13 12.73 -1.33
C LEU A 50 -4.06 11.64 -0.75
N PHE A 51 -3.95 10.39 -1.19
CA PHE A 51 -4.76 9.31 -0.64
C PHE A 51 -4.50 9.07 0.86
N PRO A 52 -3.25 8.85 1.32
CA PRO A 52 -2.96 8.77 2.75
C PRO A 52 -3.47 9.98 3.54
N VAL A 53 -3.37 11.20 2.99
CA VAL A 53 -3.88 12.40 3.64
C VAL A 53 -5.40 12.35 3.81
N VAL A 54 -6.14 12.02 2.76
CA VAL A 54 -7.60 11.90 2.79
C VAL A 54 -8.04 10.83 3.80
N PHE A 55 -7.37 9.67 3.82
CA PHE A 55 -7.69 8.60 4.78
C PHE A 55 -7.33 8.99 6.21
N ALA A 56 -6.22 9.69 6.44
CA ALA A 56 -5.86 10.20 7.77
C ALA A 56 -6.89 11.20 8.29
N LEU A 57 -7.32 12.14 7.44
CA LEU A 57 -8.37 13.11 7.80
C LEU A 57 -9.71 12.40 8.10
N GLY A 58 -10.09 11.40 7.30
CA GLY A 58 -11.27 10.57 7.56
C GLY A 58 -11.19 9.85 8.91
N THR A 59 -10.03 9.28 9.23
CA THR A 59 -9.80 8.59 10.51
C THR A 59 -9.86 9.58 11.68
N ILE A 60 -9.26 10.77 11.56
CA ILE A 60 -9.34 11.83 12.57
C ILE A 60 -10.80 12.23 12.79
N LEU A 61 -11.58 12.40 11.72
CA LEU A 61 -12.99 12.72 11.82
C LEU A 61 -13.76 11.64 12.58
N VAL A 62 -13.56 10.35 12.26
CA VAL A 62 -14.22 9.24 12.96
C VAL A 62 -13.85 9.21 14.44
N LEU A 63 -12.57 9.40 14.77
CA LEU A 63 -12.12 9.47 16.17
C LEU A 63 -12.74 10.66 16.90
N SER A 64 -12.78 11.83 16.26
CA SER A 64 -13.39 13.03 16.83
C SER A 64 -14.88 12.83 17.13
N ILE A 65 -15.62 12.26 16.17
CA ILE A 65 -17.03 11.91 16.37
C ILE A 65 -17.17 10.92 17.54
N GLY A 66 -16.33 9.88 17.59
CA GLY A 66 -16.34 8.89 18.68
C GLY A 66 -16.22 9.55 20.06
N VAL A 67 -15.33 10.50 20.20
CA VAL A 67 -15.17 11.27 21.46
C VAL A 67 -16.39 12.14 21.76
N TRP A 68 -16.94 12.83 20.76
CA TRP A 68 -18.01 13.82 20.95
C TRP A 68 -19.38 13.20 21.26
N ILE A 69 -19.70 12.05 20.66
CA ILE A 69 -21.04 11.43 20.82
C ILE A 69 -21.06 10.28 21.84
N GLY A 70 -19.97 10.07 22.59
CA GLY A 70 -19.86 8.96 23.54
C GLY A 70 -19.78 7.59 22.86
N GLY A 71 -19.41 7.54 21.57
CA GLY A 71 -19.18 6.30 20.81
C GLY A 71 -17.78 5.70 21.03
N ASP A 72 -17.16 6.02 22.15
CA ASP A 72 -15.80 5.68 22.54
C ASP A 72 -15.56 4.16 22.62
N ALA A 73 -16.55 3.39 23.05
CA ALA A 73 -16.44 1.95 23.19
C ALA A 73 -16.20 1.18 21.87
N VAL A 74 -16.55 1.76 20.71
CA VAL A 74 -16.38 1.11 19.39
C VAL A 74 -15.53 1.96 18.45
N LEU A 75 -15.87 3.25 18.32
CA LEU A 75 -15.21 4.11 17.32
C LEU A 75 -13.75 4.39 17.66
N ILE A 76 -13.41 4.52 18.94
CA ILE A 76 -12.02 4.76 19.35
C ILE A 76 -11.14 3.53 19.10
N PRO A 77 -11.47 2.31 19.57
CA PRO A 77 -10.68 1.13 19.25
C PRO A 77 -10.56 0.87 17.75
N VAL A 78 -11.63 1.01 17.00
CA VAL A 78 -11.60 0.85 15.53
C VAL A 78 -10.69 1.90 14.89
N GLY A 79 -10.81 3.17 15.26
CA GLY A 79 -9.95 4.24 14.76
C GLY A 79 -8.47 4.04 15.09
N ILE A 80 -8.15 3.50 16.28
CA ILE A 80 -6.79 3.11 16.64
C ILE A 80 -6.28 2.01 15.71
N GLY A 81 -7.06 0.98 15.44
CA GLY A 81 -6.70 -0.11 14.54
C GLY A 81 -6.46 0.38 13.10
N VAL A 82 -7.33 1.25 12.60
CA VAL A 82 -7.17 1.90 11.27
C VAL A 82 -5.91 2.75 11.21
N THR A 83 -5.64 3.54 12.27
CA THR A 83 -4.42 4.36 12.37
C THR A 83 -3.17 3.49 12.38
N ALA A 84 -3.17 2.40 13.15
CA ALA A 84 -2.07 1.45 13.20
C ALA A 84 -1.82 0.78 11.85
N TYR A 85 -2.89 0.46 11.10
CA TYR A 85 -2.78 -0.03 9.73
C TYR A 85 -2.16 1.03 8.81
N GLY A 86 -2.62 2.27 8.86
CA GLY A 86 -2.07 3.38 8.07
C GLY A 86 -0.58 3.61 8.32
N ALA A 87 -0.16 3.55 9.59
CA ALA A 87 1.25 3.63 9.97
C ALA A 87 2.06 2.43 9.42
N SER A 88 1.51 1.23 9.51
CA SER A 88 2.11 0.01 8.94
C SER A 88 2.21 0.11 7.41
N TYR A 89 1.18 0.64 6.75
CA TYR A 89 1.19 0.92 5.32
C TYR A 89 2.35 1.86 4.96
N LEU A 90 2.48 3.01 5.62
CA LEU A 90 3.54 3.97 5.38
C LEU A 90 4.93 3.32 5.49
N VAL A 91 5.17 2.55 6.57
CA VAL A 91 6.45 1.87 6.77
C VAL A 91 6.69 0.82 5.69
N VAL A 92 5.73 -0.07 5.43
CA VAL A 92 5.93 -1.15 4.45
C VAL A 92 6.01 -0.60 3.03
N HIS A 93 5.09 0.26 2.64
CA HIS A 93 4.97 0.76 1.27
C HIS A 93 6.08 1.76 0.93
N ASP A 94 6.22 2.83 1.73
CA ASP A 94 7.14 3.92 1.38
C ASP A 94 8.59 3.65 1.83
N VAL A 95 8.78 3.01 3.00
CA VAL A 95 10.13 2.75 3.51
C VAL A 95 10.70 1.43 2.97
N VAL A 96 9.95 0.31 3.10
CA VAL A 96 10.48 -1.01 2.75
C VAL A 96 10.40 -1.28 1.25
N ILE A 97 9.27 -0.99 0.61
CA ILE A 97 9.03 -1.29 -0.81
C ILE A 97 9.64 -0.21 -1.68
N HIS A 98 9.14 1.02 -1.62
CA HIS A 98 9.55 2.12 -2.50
C HIS A 98 10.85 2.80 -2.09
N ARG A 99 11.29 2.64 -0.84
CA ARG A 99 12.52 3.25 -0.33
C ARG A 99 12.56 4.78 -0.52
N ARG A 100 11.42 5.43 -0.34
CA ARG A 100 11.29 6.89 -0.49
C ARG A 100 11.98 7.65 0.65
N LEU A 101 12.08 7.04 1.82
CA LEU A 101 12.72 7.63 2.99
C LEU A 101 14.14 7.06 3.17
N PRO A 102 15.09 7.87 3.69
CA PRO A 102 16.46 7.44 3.97
C PRO A 102 16.49 6.55 5.23
N TRP A 103 16.12 5.29 5.07
CA TRP A 103 16.07 4.30 6.12
C TRP A 103 17.01 3.13 5.82
N PRO A 104 17.60 2.46 6.82
CA PRO A 104 18.41 1.28 6.60
C PRO A 104 17.66 0.22 5.78
N ARG A 105 18.36 -0.38 4.82
CA ARG A 105 17.76 -1.39 3.94
C ARG A 105 17.37 -2.63 4.74
N ILE A 106 16.10 -2.98 4.72
CA ILE A 106 15.61 -4.22 5.32
C ILE A 106 15.90 -5.37 4.37
N HIS A 107 16.91 -6.19 4.71
CA HIS A 107 17.32 -7.37 3.96
C HIS A 107 16.79 -8.64 4.63
N ASN A 108 15.48 -8.85 4.61
CA ASN A 108 14.88 -10.09 5.11
C ASN A 108 13.92 -10.69 4.08
N ARG A 109 13.56 -11.97 4.29
CA ARG A 109 12.68 -12.71 3.37
C ARG A 109 11.30 -12.06 3.21
N VAL A 110 10.77 -11.47 4.28
CA VAL A 110 9.45 -10.81 4.26
C VAL A 110 9.51 -9.56 3.39
N GLY A 111 10.44 -8.65 3.65
CA GLY A 111 10.61 -7.43 2.84
C GLY A 111 10.87 -7.73 1.37
N HIS A 112 11.63 -8.79 1.05
CA HIS A 112 11.83 -9.24 -0.33
C HIS A 112 10.52 -9.71 -0.98
N ARG A 113 9.71 -10.51 -0.28
CA ARG A 113 8.40 -10.98 -0.79
C ARG A 113 7.43 -9.83 -1.03
N LEU A 114 7.33 -8.91 -0.07
CA LEU A 114 6.43 -7.75 -0.18
C LEU A 114 6.82 -6.88 -1.37
N ARG A 115 8.11 -6.59 -1.53
CA ARG A 115 8.63 -5.83 -2.68
C ARG A 115 8.37 -6.55 -4.00
N ALA A 116 8.65 -7.85 -4.07
CA ALA A 116 8.42 -8.64 -5.27
C ALA A 116 6.95 -8.66 -5.68
N ALA A 117 6.03 -8.78 -4.72
CA ALA A 117 4.60 -8.75 -4.97
C ALA A 117 4.15 -7.37 -5.48
N HIS A 118 4.61 -6.30 -4.85
CA HIS A 118 4.27 -4.93 -5.25
C HIS A 118 4.87 -4.56 -6.62
N ASN A 119 6.08 -5.04 -6.94
CA ASN A 119 6.66 -4.88 -8.28
C ASN A 119 5.82 -5.57 -9.37
N VAL A 120 5.23 -6.74 -9.09
CA VAL A 120 4.28 -7.38 -10.01
C VAL A 120 3.06 -6.50 -10.23
N HIS A 121 2.54 -5.87 -9.17
CA HIS A 121 1.44 -4.89 -9.27
C HIS A 121 1.81 -3.71 -10.18
N HIS A 122 2.95 -3.06 -9.95
CA HIS A 122 3.43 -1.96 -10.79
C HIS A 122 3.64 -2.35 -12.25
N LEU A 123 4.17 -3.55 -12.48
CA LEU A 123 4.47 -4.04 -13.82
C LEU A 123 3.22 -4.27 -14.67
N PHE A 124 2.15 -4.77 -14.07
CA PHE A 124 0.95 -5.17 -14.79
C PHE A 124 -0.26 -4.26 -14.55
N GLY A 125 -0.20 -3.34 -13.58
CA GLY A 125 -1.34 -2.53 -13.16
C GLY A 125 -2.51 -3.36 -12.62
N ARG A 126 -2.23 -4.55 -12.07
CA ARG A 126 -3.20 -5.53 -11.60
C ARG A 126 -2.85 -6.04 -10.22
N ALA A 127 -3.63 -7.01 -9.70
CA ALA A 127 -3.30 -7.67 -8.43
C ALA A 127 -1.79 -8.05 -8.36
N PRO A 128 -1.24 -8.07 -7.13
CA PRO A 128 -1.90 -7.92 -5.84
C PRO A 128 -2.17 -6.45 -5.47
N TYR A 129 -3.28 -6.19 -4.81
CA TYR A 129 -3.65 -4.85 -4.36
C TYR A 129 -3.43 -4.64 -2.85
N GLY A 130 -3.14 -5.71 -2.11
CA GLY A 130 -2.79 -5.66 -0.68
C GLY A 130 -1.31 -5.32 -0.46
N PHE A 131 -0.97 -4.91 0.76
CA PHE A 131 0.36 -4.42 1.12
C PHE A 131 1.07 -5.26 2.18
N LEU A 132 0.34 -5.71 3.21
CA LEU A 132 0.92 -6.49 4.32
C LEU A 132 0.89 -7.99 4.06
N ALA A 133 -0.14 -8.47 3.37
CA ALA A 133 -0.33 -9.87 2.98
C ALA A 133 -0.71 -10.02 1.50
N PRO A 134 0.12 -9.53 0.56
CA PRO A 134 -0.22 -9.55 -0.86
C PRO A 134 -0.25 -10.97 -1.41
N VAL A 135 -1.34 -11.32 -2.10
CA VAL A 135 -1.49 -12.59 -2.82
C VAL A 135 -1.25 -12.35 -4.31
N VAL A 136 -0.09 -12.78 -4.81
CA VAL A 136 0.26 -12.67 -6.23
C VAL A 136 -0.45 -13.76 -7.03
N PRO A 137 -1.28 -13.43 -8.04
CA PRO A 137 -1.86 -14.39 -8.95
C PRO A 137 -0.79 -15.20 -9.67
N ARG A 138 -1.02 -16.51 -9.80
CA ARG A 138 -0.02 -17.44 -10.38
C ARG A 138 0.33 -17.11 -11.83
N ASP A 139 -0.66 -16.68 -12.61
CA ASP A 139 -0.47 -16.26 -14.00
C ASP A 139 0.42 -15.01 -14.10
N LEU A 140 0.26 -14.02 -13.23
CA LEU A 140 1.09 -12.83 -13.22
C LEU A 140 2.51 -13.14 -12.73
N ALA A 141 2.65 -14.00 -11.74
CA ALA A 141 3.96 -14.47 -11.29
C ALA A 141 4.72 -15.16 -12.44
N ALA A 142 4.09 -16.12 -13.13
CA ALA A 142 4.68 -16.83 -14.25
C ALA A 142 5.05 -15.89 -15.42
N ARG A 143 4.21 -14.89 -15.72
CA ARG A 143 4.49 -13.88 -16.75
C ARG A 143 5.67 -12.98 -16.41
N ALA A 144 5.86 -12.64 -15.14
CA ALA A 144 7.01 -11.87 -14.68
C ALA A 144 8.29 -12.70 -14.79
N ASP A 145 8.24 -13.98 -14.39
CA ASP A 145 9.37 -14.90 -14.48
C ASP A 145 9.77 -15.16 -15.93
N ALA A 146 8.81 -15.37 -16.83
CA ALA A 146 9.03 -15.56 -18.26
C ALA A 146 9.69 -14.36 -18.96
N ARG A 147 9.56 -13.16 -18.38
CA ARG A 147 10.22 -11.95 -18.87
C ARG A 147 11.63 -11.73 -18.27
N GLY A 148 12.11 -12.66 -17.46
CA GLY A 148 13.40 -12.52 -16.76
C GLY A 148 13.42 -11.36 -15.76
N ILE A 149 12.24 -10.92 -15.30
CA ILE A 149 12.13 -9.76 -14.42
C ILE A 149 12.48 -10.18 -13.00
N ASP A 150 13.58 -9.63 -12.50
CA ASP A 150 13.89 -9.74 -11.08
C ASP A 150 12.88 -8.92 -10.26
N ARG A 151 11.82 -9.58 -9.79
CA ARG A 151 10.76 -8.98 -8.98
C ARG A 151 11.26 -8.33 -7.69
N THR A 152 12.51 -8.60 -7.30
CA THR A 152 13.12 -8.04 -6.09
C THR A 152 13.84 -6.72 -6.34
N ARG A 153 14.18 -6.42 -7.60
CA ARG A 153 14.72 -5.11 -8.00
C ARG A 153 13.62 -4.08 -8.13
N ARG A 154 13.97 -2.82 -7.92
CA ARG A 154 13.05 -1.69 -8.10
C ARG A 154 12.77 -1.55 -9.60
N THR A 155 11.59 -1.95 -10.06
CA THR A 155 11.10 -1.68 -11.42
C THR A 155 10.39 -0.33 -11.45
N ILE A 156 11.14 0.75 -11.17
CA ILE A 156 10.65 2.10 -11.47
C ILE A 156 11.38 2.54 -12.73
N GLY A 157 10.66 2.46 -13.84
CA GLY A 157 10.97 3.20 -15.07
C GLY A 157 12.35 2.98 -15.68
N THR A 158 12.56 1.87 -16.37
CA THR A 158 13.44 1.82 -17.52
C THR A 158 12.74 1.12 -18.68
N ALA A 159 11.77 1.82 -19.24
CA ALA A 159 11.24 1.48 -20.56
C ALA A 159 12.14 2.07 -21.68
N THR A 160 13.45 2.15 -21.47
CA THR A 160 14.37 2.77 -22.45
C THR A 160 15.59 1.93 -22.82
N ASP A 161 15.70 0.67 -22.40
CA ASP A 161 16.87 -0.13 -22.79
C ASP A 161 16.50 -1.42 -23.54
N SER A 162 15.69 -1.32 -24.58
CA SER A 162 15.54 -2.40 -25.55
C SER A 162 15.14 -1.92 -26.94
N VAL A 163 15.86 -0.90 -27.46
CA VAL A 163 15.91 -0.63 -28.89
C VAL A 163 17.34 -0.25 -29.24
N SER A 164 18.22 -1.22 -29.27
CA SER A 164 19.45 -1.19 -30.10
C SER A 164 20.17 -2.54 -30.00
N ALA A 165 19.83 -3.46 -30.85
CA ALA A 165 20.73 -4.43 -31.51
C ALA A 165 19.94 -5.18 -32.57
#